data_1cd70ec35c06f4d62ab705881d02ecd5
#
_entry.id   1cd70ec35c06f4d62ab705881d02ecd5
#
_cell.length_a   1.000
_cell.length_b   1.000
_cell.length_c   1.000
_cell.angle_alpha   90.00
_cell.angle_beta   90.00
_cell.angle_gamma   90.00
#
_symmetry.space_group_name_H-M   'P 1'
#
loop_
_entity.id
_entity.type
_entity.pdbx_description
1 polymer ?
#
loop_
_entity_poly.entity_id
_entity_poly.type
_entity_poly.pdbx_seq_one_letter_code
_entity_poly.pdbx_strand_id
1 'polypeptide(L)'
;MLDQLTQLVRDVDGAWAAAIGGLDGLLIEGHSTAATDLSLLIAEHAGLYRSASTAYSTTLNGGQTREMYLRGERLSVYLHPIKTEYFLLLAVDARSNLGQARLYGRDTARKLEAIL
;
A
#
# COMPACT_ATOMS: atom_id res chain seq x y z
N MET A 1 -1.54 -12.74 -8.79
CA MET A 1 -1.22 -11.57 -7.93
C MET A 1 -0.23 -10.61 -8.59
N LEU A 2 0.84 -11.15 -9.16
CA LEU A 2 1.87 -10.30 -9.77
C LEU A 2 1.35 -9.45 -10.93
N ASP A 3 0.45 -10.00 -11.73
CA ASP A 3 -0.14 -9.28 -12.87
C ASP A 3 -0.89 -8.04 -12.43
N GLN A 4 -1.67 -8.12 -11.34
CA GLN A 4 -2.41 -6.99 -10.80
C GLN A 4 -1.47 -5.90 -10.28
N LEU A 5 -0.37 -6.29 -9.64
CA LEU A 5 0.61 -5.33 -9.13
C LEU A 5 1.36 -4.64 -10.26
N THR A 6 1.76 -5.40 -11.28
CA THR A 6 2.44 -4.86 -12.46
C THR A 6 1.54 -3.88 -13.20
N GLN A 7 0.26 -4.23 -13.36
CA GLN A 7 -0.70 -3.35 -14.03
C GLN A 7 -0.96 -2.07 -13.23
N LEU A 8 -1.04 -2.18 -11.90
CA LEU A 8 -1.22 -1.01 -11.03
C LEU A 8 -0.09 0.00 -11.22
N VAL A 9 1.14 -0.48 -11.27
CA VAL A 9 2.31 0.40 -11.49
C VAL A 9 2.21 1.09 -12.84
N ARG A 10 1.69 0.43 -13.87
CA ARG A 10 1.50 1.04 -15.19
C ARG A 10 0.37 2.05 -15.22
N ASP A 11 -0.70 1.80 -14.47
CA ASP A 11 -1.92 2.62 -14.52
C ASP A 11 -1.79 3.94 -13.73
N VAL A 12 -0.91 4.00 -12.75
CA VAL A 12 -0.76 5.18 -11.91
C VAL A 12 0.49 5.96 -12.31
N ASP A 13 0.30 7.22 -12.70
CA ASP A 13 1.41 8.09 -13.06
C ASP A 13 2.34 8.28 -11.87
N GLY A 14 3.63 8.10 -12.10
CA GLY A 14 4.63 8.22 -11.05
C GLY A 14 4.79 7.01 -10.15
N ALA A 15 3.96 5.98 -10.32
CA ALA A 15 4.12 4.74 -9.56
C ALA A 15 5.37 3.98 -10.04
N TRP A 16 6.14 3.44 -9.09
CA TRP A 16 7.34 2.69 -9.42
C TRP A 16 7.45 1.36 -8.68
N ALA A 17 6.58 1.09 -7.71
CA ALA A 17 6.52 -0.21 -7.04
C ALA A 17 5.12 -0.44 -6.49
N ALA A 18 4.71 -1.70 -6.48
CA ALA A 18 3.48 -2.15 -5.83
C ALA A 18 3.77 -3.49 -5.15
N ALA A 19 3.25 -3.66 -3.95
CA ALA A 19 3.49 -4.88 -3.19
C ALA A 19 2.30 -5.20 -2.29
N ILE A 20 2.19 -6.48 -1.95
CA ILE A 20 1.23 -6.97 -0.96
C ILE A 20 2.03 -7.39 0.26
N GLY A 21 1.65 -6.89 1.40
CA GLY A 21 2.24 -7.27 2.68
C GLY A 21 1.20 -7.80 3.66
N GLY A 22 1.65 -8.61 4.58
CA GLY A 22 0.88 -8.97 5.76
C GLY A 22 1.03 -7.90 6.83
N LEU A 23 0.02 -7.75 7.67
CA LEU A 23 0.13 -6.88 8.83
C LEU A 23 1.19 -7.38 9.83
N ASP A 24 1.63 -8.62 9.68
CA ASP A 24 2.77 -9.17 10.42
C ASP A 24 4.13 -8.68 9.90
N GLY A 25 4.15 -7.91 8.82
CA GLY A 25 5.37 -7.34 8.26
C GLY A 25 6.03 -8.15 7.17
N LEU A 26 5.44 -9.26 6.74
CA LEU A 26 6.03 -10.12 5.71
C LEU A 26 5.56 -9.74 4.31
N LEU A 27 6.50 -9.65 3.38
CA LEU A 27 6.21 -9.46 1.96
C LEU A 27 5.60 -10.72 1.38
N ILE A 28 4.47 -10.59 0.69
CA ILE A 28 3.80 -11.70 0.02
C ILE A 28 4.15 -11.73 -1.46
N GLU A 29 4.00 -10.60 -2.14
CA GLU A 29 4.32 -10.45 -3.56
C GLU A 29 4.64 -9.00 -3.85
N GLY A 30 5.48 -8.74 -4.84
CA GLY A 30 5.83 -7.37 -5.17
C GLY A 30 6.41 -7.22 -6.56
N HIS A 31 6.27 -6.01 -7.10
CA HIS A 31 6.83 -5.59 -8.37
C HIS A 31 7.43 -4.20 -8.22
N SER A 32 8.64 -4.01 -8.72
CA SER A 32 9.30 -2.71 -8.71
C SER A 32 10.04 -2.48 -10.04
N THR A 33 9.96 -1.25 -10.54
CA THR A 33 10.74 -0.82 -11.70
C THR A 33 12.12 -0.29 -11.32
N ALA A 34 12.36 -0.12 -10.02
CA ALA A 34 13.63 0.38 -9.49
C ALA A 34 14.23 -0.64 -8.53
N ALA A 35 15.56 -0.60 -8.37
CA ALA A 35 16.22 -1.43 -7.36
C ALA A 35 15.82 -0.91 -5.97
N THR A 36 15.13 -1.74 -5.21
CA THR A 36 14.64 -1.38 -3.88
C THR A 36 14.42 -2.64 -3.04
N ASP A 37 14.49 -2.48 -1.74
CA ASP A 37 14.18 -3.55 -0.79
C ASP A 37 12.69 -3.51 -0.45
N LEU A 38 11.88 -4.26 -1.19
CA LEU A 38 10.44 -4.33 -0.95
C LEU A 38 10.11 -4.94 0.40
N SER A 39 10.91 -5.89 0.87
CA SER A 39 10.71 -6.49 2.19
C SER A 39 10.85 -5.45 3.30
N LEU A 40 11.82 -4.54 3.18
CA LEU A 40 12.01 -3.45 4.13
C LEU A 40 10.84 -2.46 4.07
N LEU A 41 10.40 -2.07 2.87
CA LEU A 41 9.25 -1.18 2.71
C LEU A 41 8.01 -1.78 3.37
N ILE A 42 7.75 -3.05 3.15
CA ILE A 42 6.59 -3.74 3.72
C ILE A 42 6.71 -3.79 5.25
N ALA A 43 7.84 -4.20 5.79
CA ALA A 43 8.03 -4.35 7.23
C ALA A 43 7.81 -3.02 7.97
N GLU A 44 8.43 -1.94 7.47
CA GLU A 44 8.31 -0.62 8.10
C GLU A 44 6.89 -0.08 7.99
N HIS A 45 6.25 -0.20 6.83
CA HIS A 45 4.90 0.33 6.64
C HIS A 45 3.84 -0.51 7.37
N ALA A 46 4.05 -1.81 7.55
CA ALA A 46 3.17 -2.62 8.39
C ALA A 46 3.16 -2.08 9.83
N GLY A 47 4.32 -1.72 10.37
CA GLY A 47 4.42 -1.13 11.70
C GLY A 47 3.71 0.21 11.81
N LEU A 48 3.93 1.10 10.83
CA LEU A 48 3.26 2.40 10.77
C LEU A 48 1.74 2.25 10.67
N TYR A 49 1.29 1.34 9.81
CA TYR A 49 -0.13 1.08 9.64
C TYR A 49 -0.77 0.55 10.91
N ARG A 50 -0.14 -0.41 11.59
CA ARG A 50 -0.66 -0.94 12.85
C ARG A 50 -0.76 0.14 13.92
N SER A 51 0.28 0.99 14.05
CA SER A 51 0.26 2.11 15.01
C SER A 51 -0.87 3.08 14.73
N ALA A 52 -1.04 3.50 13.48
CA ALA A 52 -2.10 4.40 13.08
C ALA A 52 -3.48 3.78 13.31
N SER A 53 -3.64 2.50 12.97
CA SER A 53 -4.91 1.78 13.14
C SER A 53 -5.29 1.66 14.60
N THR A 54 -4.34 1.34 15.47
CA THR A 54 -4.58 1.25 16.92
C THR A 54 -4.98 2.62 17.48
N ALA A 55 -4.29 3.68 17.10
CA ALA A 55 -4.62 5.03 17.56
C ALA A 55 -6.05 5.43 17.15
N TYR A 56 -6.41 5.18 15.90
CA TYR A 56 -7.73 5.55 15.39
C TYR A 56 -8.84 4.72 15.98
N SER A 57 -8.67 3.39 16.07
CA SER A 57 -9.74 2.53 16.55
C SER A 57 -9.92 2.57 18.07
N THR A 58 -8.84 2.81 18.83
CA THR A 58 -8.85 2.70 20.30
C THR A 58 -8.87 4.06 20.99
N THR A 59 -7.94 4.93 20.63
CA THR A 59 -7.73 6.19 21.36
C THR A 59 -8.57 7.33 20.84
N LEU A 60 -8.65 7.45 19.51
CA LEU A 60 -9.25 8.60 18.84
C LEU A 60 -10.72 8.41 18.45
N ASN A 61 -11.25 7.20 18.67
CA ASN A 61 -12.61 6.86 18.27
C ASN A 61 -12.90 7.14 16.80
N GLY A 62 -11.88 6.92 15.96
CA GLY A 62 -11.96 7.19 14.53
C GLY A 62 -12.43 6.01 13.68
N GLY A 63 -12.59 4.84 14.31
CA GLY A 63 -12.97 3.62 13.61
C GLY A 63 -11.81 2.94 12.91
N GLN A 64 -12.14 2.07 11.96
CA GLN A 64 -11.13 1.33 11.19
C GLN A 64 -10.43 2.25 10.18
N THR A 65 -9.12 2.05 10.02
CA THR A 65 -8.34 2.76 9.02
C THR A 65 -8.70 2.26 7.62
N ARG A 66 -9.05 3.17 6.73
CA ARG A 66 -9.47 2.82 5.36
C ARG A 66 -8.37 3.01 4.33
N GLU A 67 -7.43 3.88 4.61
CA GLU A 67 -6.24 4.08 3.79
C GLU A 67 -5.22 4.88 4.58
N MET A 68 -3.97 4.86 4.15
CA MET A 68 -2.92 5.70 4.70
C MET A 68 -2.04 6.21 3.57
N TYR A 69 -1.79 7.52 3.55
CA TYR A 69 -0.90 8.13 2.59
C TYR A 69 0.20 8.88 3.32
N LEU A 70 1.46 8.50 3.01
CA LEU A 70 2.63 9.18 3.56
C LEU A 70 3.41 9.79 2.42
N ARG A 71 3.56 11.11 2.46
CA ARG A 71 4.34 11.83 1.47
C ARG A 71 5.64 12.29 2.11
N GLY A 72 6.74 11.63 1.75
CA GLY A 72 8.07 12.04 2.14
C GLY A 72 8.74 12.86 1.04
N GLU A 73 9.87 13.44 1.35
CA GLU A 73 10.66 14.21 0.40
C GLU A 73 11.16 13.34 -0.76
N ARG A 74 11.53 12.09 -0.47
CA ARG A 74 12.10 11.16 -1.45
C ARG A 74 11.35 9.84 -1.59
N LEU A 75 10.31 9.62 -0.77
CA LEU A 75 9.47 8.42 -0.81
C LEU A 75 8.06 8.81 -0.47
N SER A 76 7.12 8.42 -1.31
CA SER A 76 5.69 8.57 -1.00
C SER A 76 5.01 7.23 -1.20
N VAL A 77 4.12 6.87 -0.29
CA VAL A 77 3.48 5.55 -0.27
C VAL A 77 2.00 5.69 0.02
N TYR A 78 1.19 5.03 -0.79
CA TYR A 78 -0.23 4.84 -0.55
C TYR A 78 -0.47 3.41 -0.09
N LEU A 79 -1.20 3.26 1.02
CA LEU A 79 -1.57 1.96 1.57
C LEU A 79 -3.08 1.78 1.57
N HIS A 80 -3.53 0.60 1.18
CA HIS A 80 -4.94 0.23 1.22
C HIS A 80 -5.09 -1.15 1.85
N PRO A 81 -5.92 -1.31 2.90
CA PRO A 81 -6.12 -2.61 3.53
C PRO A 81 -6.79 -3.59 2.56
N ILE A 82 -6.40 -4.86 2.68
CA ILE A 82 -7.00 -5.99 1.97
C ILE A 82 -7.43 -6.98 3.03
N LYS A 83 -8.73 -7.14 3.24
CA LYS A 83 -9.28 -7.91 4.36
C LYS A 83 -8.74 -7.38 5.70
N THR A 84 -8.57 -8.23 6.69
CA THR A 84 -8.08 -7.83 8.01
C THR A 84 -6.61 -8.14 8.23
N GLU A 85 -5.97 -8.87 7.31
CA GLU A 85 -4.65 -9.43 7.51
C GLU A 85 -3.59 -8.87 6.56
N TYR A 86 -4.01 -8.19 5.47
CA TYR A 86 -3.12 -7.78 4.40
C TYR A 86 -3.29 -6.31 4.05
N PHE A 87 -2.31 -5.77 3.35
CA PHE A 87 -2.42 -4.43 2.76
C PHE A 87 -1.69 -4.36 1.43
N LEU A 88 -2.19 -3.48 0.58
CA LEU A 88 -1.55 -3.09 -0.67
C LEU A 88 -0.69 -1.85 -0.41
N LEU A 89 0.55 -1.89 -0.87
CA LEU A 89 1.46 -0.76 -0.83
C LEU A 89 1.74 -0.32 -2.27
N LEU A 90 1.59 0.99 -2.54
CA LEU A 90 1.94 1.59 -3.82
C LEU A 90 2.94 2.71 -3.57
N ALA A 91 4.15 2.56 -4.09
CA ALA A 91 5.18 3.59 -3.98
C ALA A 91 5.13 4.48 -5.22
N VAL A 92 5.12 5.79 -5.01
CA VAL A 92 4.94 6.78 -6.05
C VAL A 92 5.98 7.90 -5.92
N ASP A 93 6.21 8.61 -7.03
CA ASP A 93 7.07 9.79 -7.06
C ASP A 93 6.23 11.07 -7.15
N ALA A 94 6.90 12.21 -7.34
CA ALA A 94 6.26 13.53 -7.35
C ALA A 94 5.27 13.74 -8.49
N ARG A 95 5.29 12.91 -9.54
CA ARG A 95 4.35 13.01 -10.68
C ARG A 95 2.97 12.45 -10.33
N SER A 96 2.87 11.67 -9.26
CA SER A 96 1.62 11.02 -8.86
C SER A 96 0.67 12.03 -8.24
N ASN A 97 -0.64 11.78 -8.40
CA ASN A 97 -1.66 12.44 -7.60
C ASN A 97 -2.39 11.39 -6.77
N LEU A 98 -2.80 11.81 -5.59
CA LEU A 98 -3.44 10.91 -4.62
C LEU A 98 -4.77 10.35 -5.15
N GLY A 99 -5.52 11.16 -5.89
CA GLY A 99 -6.82 10.72 -6.44
C GLY A 99 -6.67 9.53 -7.38
N GLN A 100 -5.67 9.56 -8.26
CA GLN A 100 -5.39 8.45 -9.17
C GLN A 100 -4.87 7.23 -8.42
N ALA A 101 -3.94 7.42 -7.48
CA ALA A 101 -3.43 6.33 -6.66
C ALA A 101 -4.55 5.65 -5.88
N ARG A 102 -5.44 6.45 -5.29
CA ARG A 102 -6.60 5.94 -4.53
C ARG A 102 -7.55 5.16 -5.43
N LEU A 103 -7.88 5.70 -6.60
CA LEU A 103 -8.83 5.07 -7.52
C LEU A 103 -8.34 3.68 -7.96
N TYR A 104 -7.14 3.63 -8.51
CA TYR A 104 -6.57 2.38 -9.02
C TYR A 104 -6.12 1.45 -7.90
N GLY A 105 -5.60 2.00 -6.80
CA GLY A 105 -5.18 1.21 -5.65
C GLY A 105 -6.36 0.50 -4.98
N ARG A 106 -7.46 1.20 -4.79
CA ARG A 106 -8.69 0.62 -4.23
C ARG A 106 -9.24 -0.49 -5.12
N ASP A 107 -9.27 -0.26 -6.44
CA ASP A 107 -9.76 -1.25 -7.40
C ASP A 107 -8.88 -2.51 -7.39
N THR A 108 -7.56 -2.33 -7.37
CA THR A 108 -6.61 -3.44 -7.30
C THR A 108 -6.76 -4.21 -5.99
N ALA A 109 -6.90 -3.52 -4.86
CA ALA A 109 -7.12 -4.16 -3.57
C ALA A 109 -8.37 -5.03 -3.58
N ARG A 110 -9.45 -4.55 -4.20
CA ARG A 110 -10.68 -5.31 -4.32
C ARG A 110 -10.49 -6.59 -5.14
N LYS A 111 -9.74 -6.53 -6.24
CA LYS A 111 -9.41 -7.71 -7.04
C LYS A 111 -8.56 -8.71 -6.27
N LEU A 112 -7.63 -8.23 -5.46
CA LEU A 112 -6.76 -9.07 -4.66
C LEU A 112 -7.50 -9.76 -3.50
N GLU A 113 -8.58 -9.18 -3.00
CA GLU A 113 -9.42 -9.83 -2.00
C GLU A 113 -9.93 -11.20 -2.46
N ALA A 114 -10.23 -11.34 -3.74
CA ALA A 114 -10.73 -12.59 -4.29
C ALA A 114 -9.65 -13.68 -4.35
N ILE A 115 -8.38 -13.31 -4.28
CA ILE A 115 -7.24 -14.23 -4.39
C ILE A 115 -6.66 -14.57 -3.02
N LEU A 116 -6.69 -13.63 -2.11
CA LEU A 116 -6.17 -13.76 -0.76
C LEU A 116 -7.30 -14.18 0.20
#